data_5c047ee6230f5b04eb5ac9c3a0d1aeac
#
_entry.id   5c047ee6230f5b04eb5ac9c3a0d1aeac
#
_cell.length_a   1.000
_cell.length_b   1.000
_cell.length_c   1.000
_cell.angle_alpha   90.00
_cell.angle_beta   90.00
_cell.angle_gamma   90.00
#
_symmetry.space_group_name_H-M   'P 1'
#
loop_
_entity.id
_entity.type
_entity.pdbx_description
1 polymer ?
#
loop_
_entity_poly.entity_id
_entity_poly.type
_entity_poly.pdbx_seq_one_letter_code
_entity_poly.pdbx_strand_id
1 'polypeptide(L)'
;MATIYSVTEINKYIKGVLDADYELRNVQVQGEISNFKRYASGHCYFSLKDGGNSSRDGSTNEGGSVRKCGMFRYKADGLRFEPKNGDKVIAVGHIQVYERDGVYQLYTDLLWQQGVGDLMQQYEKLKAKLAAEGLFDEERKQPLPTNPASIGVVTS
;
A
#
# COMPACT_ATOMS: atom_id res chain seq x y z
N MET A 1 -22.58 -37.42 -5.16
CA MET A 1 -23.79 -36.71 -4.67
C MET A 1 -23.40 -35.29 -4.31
N ALA A 2 -24.19 -34.29 -4.73
CA ALA A 2 -23.96 -32.91 -4.33
C ALA A 2 -24.40 -32.74 -2.86
N THR A 3 -23.53 -32.13 -2.04
CA THR A 3 -23.84 -31.82 -0.64
C THR A 3 -24.73 -30.59 -0.58
N ILE A 4 -25.79 -30.62 0.20
CA ILE A 4 -26.68 -29.48 0.41
C ILE A 4 -26.13 -28.69 1.63
N TYR A 5 -25.81 -27.42 1.42
CA TYR A 5 -25.35 -26.49 2.46
C TYR A 5 -26.40 -25.43 2.75
N SER A 6 -26.52 -25.02 3.99
CA SER A 6 -27.17 -23.75 4.32
C SER A 6 -26.30 -22.58 3.91
N VAL A 7 -26.85 -21.36 3.83
CA VAL A 7 -26.09 -20.14 3.49
C VAL A 7 -24.94 -19.91 4.48
N THR A 8 -25.17 -20.14 5.76
CA THR A 8 -24.14 -20.00 6.79
C THR A 8 -23.03 -21.03 6.63
N GLU A 9 -23.36 -22.27 6.34
CA GLU A 9 -22.37 -23.33 6.15
C GLU A 9 -21.48 -23.08 4.95
N ILE A 10 -22.05 -22.67 3.81
CA ILE A 10 -21.26 -22.38 2.61
C ILE A 10 -20.36 -21.16 2.81
N ASN A 11 -20.82 -20.09 3.49
CA ASN A 11 -19.99 -18.94 3.81
C ASN A 11 -18.83 -19.30 4.74
N LYS A 12 -19.07 -20.14 5.75
CA LYS A 12 -18.01 -20.65 6.64
C LYS A 12 -17.02 -21.54 5.90
N TYR A 13 -17.51 -22.39 5.00
CA TYR A 13 -16.63 -23.23 4.18
C TYR A 13 -15.70 -22.39 3.30
N ILE A 14 -16.25 -21.41 2.57
CA ILE A 14 -15.48 -20.50 1.73
C ILE A 14 -14.45 -19.73 2.57
N LYS A 15 -14.89 -19.22 3.73
CA LYS A 15 -13.98 -18.54 4.67
C LYS A 15 -12.83 -19.47 5.07
N GLY A 16 -13.11 -20.70 5.45
CA GLY A 16 -12.08 -21.67 5.85
C GLY A 16 -11.08 -21.95 4.73
N VAL A 17 -11.53 -22.04 3.48
CA VAL A 17 -10.66 -22.23 2.32
C VAL A 17 -9.73 -21.02 2.12
N LEU A 18 -10.27 -19.79 2.17
CA LEU A 18 -9.46 -18.57 2.02
C LEU A 18 -8.51 -18.33 3.20
N ASP A 19 -8.95 -18.62 4.43
CA ASP A 19 -8.10 -18.48 5.63
C ASP A 19 -6.95 -19.52 5.64
N ALA A 20 -7.13 -20.67 4.98
CA ALA A 20 -6.10 -21.70 4.86
C ALA A 20 -5.03 -21.36 3.82
N ASP A 21 -5.34 -20.48 2.86
CA ASP A 21 -4.41 -20.08 1.82
C ASP A 21 -3.36 -19.13 2.40
N TYR A 22 -2.09 -19.55 2.31
CA TYR A 22 -0.98 -18.78 2.86
C TYR A 22 -0.71 -17.49 2.08
N GLU A 23 -0.92 -17.49 0.77
CA GLU A 23 -0.70 -16.32 -0.09
C GLU A 23 -1.67 -15.19 0.24
N LEU A 24 -2.91 -15.52 0.67
CA LEU A 24 -3.93 -14.53 1.02
C LEU A 24 -3.75 -13.90 2.41
N ARG A 25 -2.82 -14.40 3.21
CA ARG A 25 -2.53 -13.87 4.56
C ARG A 25 -1.67 -12.62 4.56
N ASN A 26 -0.90 -12.39 3.51
CA ASN A 26 -0.05 -11.22 3.39
C ASN A 26 0.07 -10.79 1.93
N VAL A 27 -0.98 -10.13 1.44
CA VAL A 27 -1.05 -9.66 0.05
C VAL A 27 -0.70 -8.19 -0.04
N GLN A 28 -0.10 -7.81 -1.17
CA GLN A 28 0.11 -6.43 -1.56
C GLN A 28 -0.77 -6.13 -2.78
N VAL A 29 -1.70 -5.20 -2.62
CA VAL A 29 -2.62 -4.82 -3.68
C VAL A 29 -2.37 -3.38 -4.07
N GLN A 30 -2.00 -3.17 -5.33
CA GLN A 30 -1.83 -1.85 -5.91
C GLN A 30 -3.15 -1.39 -6.53
N GLY A 31 -3.49 -0.11 -6.35
CA GLY A 31 -4.68 0.46 -6.96
C GLY A 31 -4.84 1.94 -6.64
N GLU A 32 -5.90 2.52 -7.22
CA GLU A 32 -6.34 3.88 -6.94
C GLU A 32 -7.46 3.86 -5.90
N ILE A 33 -7.35 4.70 -4.88
CA ILE A 33 -8.36 4.82 -3.83
C ILE A 33 -9.64 5.44 -4.40
N SER A 34 -10.76 4.82 -4.07
CA SER A 34 -12.09 5.38 -4.32
C SER A 34 -13.01 5.13 -3.14
N ASN A 35 -14.03 6.00 -2.98
CA ASN A 35 -15.02 5.91 -1.91
C ASN A 35 -14.40 5.85 -0.49
N PHE A 36 -13.30 6.57 -0.26
CA PHE A 36 -12.67 6.62 1.04
C PHE A 36 -13.59 7.29 2.07
N LYS A 37 -13.79 6.60 3.20
CA LYS A 37 -14.57 7.10 4.34
C LYS A 37 -13.88 6.72 5.64
N ARG A 38 -13.64 7.71 6.49
CA ARG A 38 -13.24 7.50 7.88
C ARG A 38 -14.47 7.72 8.77
N TYR A 39 -14.85 6.71 9.52
CA TYR A 39 -15.98 6.76 10.43
C TYR A 39 -15.60 7.34 11.78
N ALA A 40 -16.59 7.80 12.55
CA ALA A 40 -16.38 8.33 13.91
C ALA A 40 -15.70 7.31 14.84
N SER A 41 -15.85 6.02 14.58
CA SER A 41 -15.13 4.92 15.26
C SER A 41 -13.62 4.88 14.98
N GLY A 42 -13.15 5.68 14.01
CA GLY A 42 -11.76 5.69 13.53
C GLY A 42 -11.44 4.62 12.48
N HIS A 43 -12.36 3.70 12.17
CA HIS A 43 -12.19 2.74 11.09
C HIS A 43 -12.29 3.42 9.73
N CYS A 44 -11.44 3.00 8.78
CA CYS A 44 -11.48 3.48 7.42
C CYS A 44 -12.01 2.38 6.48
N TYR A 45 -12.88 2.77 5.55
CA TYR A 45 -13.36 1.91 4.47
C TYR A 45 -13.16 2.63 3.15
N PHE A 46 -12.68 1.89 2.18
CA PHE A 46 -12.42 2.40 0.84
C PHE A 46 -12.47 1.28 -0.20
N SER A 47 -12.37 1.63 -1.45
CA SER A 47 -12.21 0.67 -2.54
C SER A 47 -10.92 0.97 -3.28
N LEU A 48 -10.21 -0.07 -3.69
CA LEU A 48 -9.13 0.03 -4.65
C LEU A 48 -9.65 -0.32 -6.03
N LYS A 49 -9.34 0.51 -7.01
CA LYS A 49 -9.64 0.28 -8.43
C LYS A 49 -8.33 0.08 -9.19
N ASP A 50 -8.35 -0.80 -10.18
CA ASP A 50 -7.26 -0.86 -11.13
C ASP A 50 -7.22 0.45 -11.91
N GLY A 51 -6.09 1.12 -11.91
CA GLY A 51 -5.82 2.21 -12.84
C GLY A 51 -5.79 1.65 -14.26
N GLY A 52 -6.51 2.24 -15.20
CA GLY A 52 -6.82 1.74 -16.54
C GLY A 52 -5.66 1.31 -17.46
N ASN A 53 -4.51 0.90 -16.92
CA ASN A 53 -3.34 0.47 -17.67
C ASN A 53 -2.56 -0.69 -17.02
N SER A 54 -3.13 -1.43 -16.09
CA SER A 54 -2.38 -2.44 -15.32
C SER A 54 -2.99 -3.84 -15.37
N SER A 55 -3.30 -4.34 -16.57
CA SER A 55 -3.40 -5.79 -16.74
C SER A 55 -2.05 -6.31 -17.19
N ARG A 56 -1.38 -7.09 -16.34
CA ARG A 56 -0.19 -7.90 -16.73
C ARG A 56 -0.47 -8.84 -17.90
N ASP A 57 -1.74 -9.00 -18.25
CA ASP A 57 -2.26 -9.95 -19.23
C ASP A 57 -2.77 -9.29 -20.52
N GLY A 58 -2.51 -8.00 -20.76
CA GLY A 58 -2.89 -7.34 -22.01
C GLY A 58 -4.42 -7.26 -22.29
N SER A 59 -5.27 -7.65 -21.35
CA SER A 59 -6.73 -7.56 -21.45
C SER A 59 -7.17 -6.16 -21.05
N THR A 60 -7.65 -5.38 -22.00
CA THR A 60 -8.33 -4.10 -21.79
C THR A 60 -9.75 -4.37 -21.30
N ASN A 61 -9.93 -4.62 -20.00
CA ASN A 61 -11.26 -4.58 -19.39
C ASN A 61 -11.63 -3.12 -19.15
N GLU A 62 -12.57 -2.58 -19.91
CA GLU A 62 -13.12 -1.21 -19.78
C GLU A 62 -13.83 -0.96 -18.44
N GLY A 63 -13.95 -1.96 -17.57
CA GLY A 63 -14.46 -1.85 -16.21
C GLY A 63 -13.45 -2.39 -15.22
N GLY A 64 -12.46 -1.56 -14.81
CA GLY A 64 -11.41 -1.96 -13.87
C GLY A 64 -11.94 -2.72 -12.65
N SER A 65 -11.20 -3.75 -12.23
CA SER A 65 -11.55 -4.53 -11.03
C SER A 65 -11.58 -3.63 -9.79
N VAL A 66 -12.55 -3.87 -8.91
CA VAL A 66 -12.72 -3.11 -7.67
C VAL A 66 -12.60 -4.03 -6.48
N ARG A 67 -11.75 -3.68 -5.52
CA ARG A 67 -11.60 -4.39 -4.26
C ARG A 67 -12.06 -3.55 -3.08
N LYS A 68 -13.01 -4.05 -2.30
CA LYS A 68 -13.39 -3.43 -1.01
C LYS A 68 -12.28 -3.65 0.01
N CYS A 69 -11.92 -2.58 0.71
CA CYS A 69 -10.87 -2.55 1.72
C CYS A 69 -11.40 -1.99 3.03
N GLY A 70 -10.94 -2.57 4.13
CA GLY A 70 -11.21 -2.07 5.48
C GLY A 70 -9.91 -1.93 6.25
N MET A 71 -9.74 -0.84 6.99
CA MET A 71 -8.60 -0.61 7.87
C MET A 71 -9.09 -0.29 9.26
N PHE A 72 -8.65 -1.05 10.24
CA PHE A 72 -9.00 -0.81 11.63
C PHE A 72 -8.34 0.46 12.18
N ARG A 73 -9.01 1.11 13.15
CA ARG A 73 -8.58 2.35 13.77
C ARG A 73 -7.09 2.35 14.15
N TYR A 74 -6.64 1.33 14.88
CA TYR A 74 -5.26 1.27 15.39
C TYR A 74 -4.19 1.21 14.27
N LYS A 75 -4.57 0.75 13.06
CA LYS A 75 -3.72 0.81 11.87
C LYS A 75 -3.86 2.16 11.16
N ALA A 76 -5.09 2.68 11.08
CA ALA A 76 -5.39 3.96 10.45
C ALA A 76 -4.74 5.15 11.17
N ASP A 77 -4.62 5.08 12.50
CA ASP A 77 -3.96 6.12 13.30
C ASP A 77 -2.44 6.15 13.09
N GLY A 78 -1.85 5.06 12.55
CA GLY A 78 -0.43 4.97 12.18
C GLY A 78 -0.11 5.42 10.75
N LEU A 79 -1.09 5.88 9.97
CA LEU A 79 -0.85 6.36 8.62
C LEU A 79 0.01 7.63 8.62
N ARG A 80 1.01 7.65 7.73
CA ARG A 80 1.92 8.80 7.56
C ARG A 80 1.40 9.85 6.58
N PHE A 81 0.25 9.62 5.97
CA PHE A 81 -0.42 10.52 5.04
C PHE A 81 -1.93 10.41 5.20
N GLU A 82 -2.67 11.40 4.74
CA GLU A 82 -4.13 11.40 4.72
C GLU A 82 -4.62 10.88 3.38
N PRO A 83 -5.19 9.64 3.32
CA PRO A 83 -5.65 9.05 2.07
C PRO A 83 -6.83 9.82 1.47
N LYS A 84 -6.78 10.06 0.16
CA LYS A 84 -7.83 10.73 -0.60
C LYS A 84 -8.25 9.90 -1.81
N ASN A 85 -9.47 10.15 -2.29
CA ASN A 85 -9.92 9.55 -3.54
C ASN A 85 -9.01 10.02 -4.69
N GLY A 86 -8.60 9.08 -5.53
CA GLY A 86 -7.64 9.31 -6.61
C GLY A 86 -6.18 9.03 -6.26
N ASP A 87 -5.85 8.84 -4.99
CA ASP A 87 -4.48 8.47 -4.62
C ASP A 87 -4.14 7.07 -5.12
N LYS A 88 -2.99 6.95 -5.79
CA LYS A 88 -2.41 5.66 -6.15
C LYS A 88 -1.63 5.12 -4.96
N VAL A 89 -2.00 3.93 -4.52
CA VAL A 89 -1.47 3.33 -3.29
C VAL A 89 -1.14 1.86 -3.47
N ILE A 90 -0.31 1.36 -2.54
CA ILE A 90 -0.11 -0.06 -2.29
C ILE A 90 -0.67 -0.34 -0.90
N ALA A 91 -1.68 -1.20 -0.84
CA ALA A 91 -2.28 -1.69 0.39
C ALA A 91 -1.73 -3.07 0.71
N VAL A 92 -1.21 -3.24 1.91
CA VAL A 92 -0.74 -4.51 2.45
C VAL A 92 -1.71 -5.00 3.50
N GLY A 93 -2.06 -6.26 3.44
CA GLY A 93 -3.01 -6.85 4.37
C GLY A 93 -3.33 -8.29 4.04
N HIS A 94 -4.48 -8.75 4.47
CA HIS A 94 -4.96 -10.11 4.25
C HIS A 94 -6.38 -10.11 3.69
N ILE A 95 -6.69 -11.12 2.89
CA ILE A 95 -8.04 -11.33 2.38
C ILE A 95 -8.83 -12.14 3.38
N GLN A 96 -10.02 -11.68 3.74
CA GLN A 96 -10.93 -12.39 4.63
C GLN A 96 -12.37 -12.24 4.18
N VAL A 97 -13.19 -13.26 4.44
CA VAL A 97 -14.64 -13.24 4.20
C VAL A 97 -15.34 -12.63 5.39
N TYR A 98 -16.17 -11.64 5.13
CA TYR A 98 -17.16 -11.18 6.08
C TYR A 98 -18.37 -12.13 6.05
N GLU A 99 -18.44 -13.05 7.02
CA GLU A 99 -19.35 -14.20 7.01
C GLU A 99 -20.84 -13.81 6.85
N ARG A 100 -21.22 -12.68 7.48
CA ARG A 100 -22.62 -12.23 7.47
C ARG A 100 -23.15 -11.95 6.08
N ASP A 101 -22.34 -11.32 5.24
CA ASP A 101 -22.74 -10.89 3.90
C ASP A 101 -22.11 -11.77 2.80
N GLY A 102 -21.25 -12.72 3.16
CA GLY A 102 -20.53 -13.58 2.22
C GLY A 102 -19.57 -12.83 1.30
N VAL A 103 -19.17 -11.62 1.66
CA VAL A 103 -18.31 -10.75 0.86
C VAL A 103 -16.88 -10.87 1.34
N TYR A 104 -15.94 -11.12 0.41
CA TYR A 104 -14.52 -11.07 0.72
C TYR A 104 -13.98 -9.66 0.50
N GLN A 105 -13.10 -9.23 1.40
CA GLN A 105 -12.49 -7.90 1.39
C GLN A 105 -11.04 -7.95 1.84
N LEU A 106 -10.27 -6.92 1.50
CA LEU A 106 -8.92 -6.74 1.97
C LEU A 106 -8.95 -6.01 3.32
N TYR A 107 -8.53 -6.68 4.37
CA TYR A 107 -8.22 -6.04 5.64
C TYR A 107 -6.81 -5.47 5.57
N THR A 108 -6.75 -4.15 5.51
CA THR A 108 -5.50 -3.41 5.27
C THR A 108 -4.77 -3.14 6.57
N ASP A 109 -3.52 -3.58 6.65
CA ASP A 109 -2.62 -3.36 7.78
C ASP A 109 -1.73 -2.14 7.56
N LEU A 110 -1.26 -1.94 6.31
CA LEU A 110 -0.41 -0.84 5.90
C LEU A 110 -0.91 -0.26 4.57
N LEU A 111 -0.72 1.05 4.41
CA LEU A 111 -1.07 1.76 3.19
C LEU A 111 0.05 2.75 2.85
N TRP A 112 0.56 2.69 1.63
CA TRP A 112 1.60 3.58 1.13
C TRP A 112 1.16 4.27 -0.15
N GLN A 113 1.52 5.54 -0.30
CA GLN A 113 1.37 6.21 -1.59
C GLN A 113 2.35 5.63 -2.60
N GLN A 114 1.86 5.32 -3.79
CA GLN A 114 2.71 4.93 -4.91
C GLN A 114 3.53 6.15 -5.36
N GLY A 115 4.82 5.92 -5.62
CA GLY A 115 5.76 6.99 -5.97
C GLY A 115 6.66 7.43 -4.81
N VAL A 116 6.20 7.35 -3.57
CA VAL A 116 7.07 7.61 -2.40
C VAL A 116 8.09 6.48 -2.24
N GLY A 117 7.67 5.23 -2.49
CA GLY A 117 8.57 4.06 -2.49
C GLY A 117 9.59 4.11 -3.62
N ASP A 118 9.19 4.55 -4.81
CA ASP A 118 10.09 4.71 -5.96
C ASP A 118 11.13 5.80 -5.69
N LEU A 119 10.73 6.91 -5.07
CA LEU A 119 11.64 7.99 -4.69
C LEU A 119 12.67 7.51 -3.65
N MET A 120 12.24 6.74 -2.67
CA MET A 120 13.13 6.17 -1.66
C MET A 120 14.11 5.15 -2.26
N GLN A 121 13.66 4.31 -3.19
CA GLN A 121 14.54 3.41 -3.92
C GLN A 121 15.54 4.16 -4.80
N GLN A 122 15.12 5.23 -5.48
CA GLN A 122 16.00 6.10 -6.24
C GLN A 122 17.03 6.77 -5.35
N TYR A 123 16.60 7.27 -4.17
CA TYR A 123 17.48 7.83 -3.17
C TYR A 123 18.53 6.82 -2.69
N GLU A 124 18.12 5.61 -2.30
CA GLU A 124 19.06 4.56 -1.86
C GLU A 124 20.02 4.12 -2.98
N LYS A 125 19.54 4.00 -4.21
CA LYS A 125 20.39 3.71 -5.38
C LYS A 125 21.40 4.82 -5.64
N LEU A 126 20.95 6.08 -5.56
CA LEU A 126 21.82 7.23 -5.74
C LEU A 126 22.86 7.30 -4.61
N LYS A 127 22.44 7.11 -3.36
CA LYS A 127 23.33 7.09 -2.21
C LYS A 127 24.40 6.00 -2.33
N ALA A 128 24.01 4.78 -2.71
CA ALA A 128 24.94 3.68 -2.93
C ALA A 128 25.92 3.99 -4.08
N LYS A 129 25.45 4.59 -5.16
CA LYS A 129 26.30 5.02 -6.28
C LYS A 129 27.33 6.06 -5.84
N LEU A 130 26.89 7.11 -5.12
CA LEU A 130 27.78 8.17 -4.65
C LEU A 130 28.79 7.65 -3.61
N ALA A 131 28.39 6.69 -2.78
CA ALA A 131 29.28 6.00 -1.86
C ALA A 131 30.35 5.18 -2.61
N ALA A 132 29.95 4.44 -3.66
CA ALA A 132 30.89 3.68 -4.50
C ALA A 132 31.87 4.59 -5.26
N GLU A 133 31.47 5.81 -5.59
CA GLU A 133 32.33 6.84 -6.19
C GLU A 133 33.24 7.53 -5.15
N GLY A 134 33.16 7.13 -3.87
CA GLY A 134 33.97 7.65 -2.77
C GLY A 134 33.65 9.11 -2.38
N LEU A 135 32.48 9.64 -2.76
CA LEU A 135 32.12 11.02 -2.48
C LEU A 135 31.85 11.30 -1.00
N PHE A 136 31.64 10.25 -0.20
CA PHE A 136 31.43 10.36 1.25
C PHE A 136 32.69 10.03 2.05
N ASP A 137 33.83 9.73 1.40
CA ASP A 137 35.05 9.36 2.07
C ASP A 137 35.64 10.56 2.86
N GLU A 138 36.10 10.31 4.07
CA GLU A 138 36.69 11.32 4.96
C GLU A 138 37.88 12.06 4.32
N GLU A 139 38.64 11.36 3.49
CA GLU A 139 39.80 11.93 2.78
C GLU A 139 39.42 13.03 1.78
N ARG A 140 38.18 13.04 1.30
CA ARG A 140 37.63 14.06 0.39
C ARG A 140 37.02 15.25 1.11
N LYS A 141 36.77 15.14 2.40
CA LYS A 141 36.23 16.23 3.19
C LYS A 141 37.29 17.31 3.43
N GLN A 142 36.98 18.51 3.02
CA GLN A 142 37.85 19.65 3.33
C GLN A 142 37.47 20.24 4.70
N PRO A 143 38.45 20.70 5.49
CA PRO A 143 38.19 21.40 6.73
C PRO A 143 37.34 22.66 6.47
N LEU A 144 36.44 22.98 7.37
CA LEU A 144 35.66 24.22 7.27
C LEU A 144 36.58 25.42 7.39
N PRO A 145 36.43 26.45 6.53
CA PRO A 145 37.22 27.68 6.65
C PRO A 145 36.90 28.38 7.97
N THR A 146 37.92 28.79 8.68
CA THR A 146 37.82 29.49 9.97
C THR A 146 37.19 30.89 9.86
N ASN A 147 37.29 31.50 8.68
CA ASN A 147 36.75 32.85 8.44
C ASN A 147 36.17 32.94 7.02
N PRO A 148 34.94 32.46 6.78
CA PRO A 148 34.32 32.45 5.45
C PRO A 148 33.98 33.88 5.00
N ALA A 149 34.39 34.26 3.80
CA ALA A 149 34.04 35.54 3.19
C ALA A 149 32.58 35.62 2.70
N SER A 150 31.95 34.45 2.42
CA SER A 150 30.56 34.36 2.03
C SER A 150 29.96 33.03 2.47
N ILE A 151 28.68 33.04 2.76
CA ILE A 151 27.90 31.84 3.16
C ILE A 151 26.72 31.70 2.21
N GLY A 152 26.60 30.53 1.53
CA GLY A 152 25.43 30.19 0.74
C GLY A 152 24.48 29.31 1.57
N VAL A 153 23.18 29.63 1.56
CA VAL A 153 22.13 28.82 2.19
C VAL A 153 21.27 28.22 1.09
N VAL A 154 21.17 26.88 1.10
CA VAL A 154 20.26 26.16 0.21
C VAL A 154 19.13 25.61 1.05
N THR A 155 17.89 25.97 0.71
CA THR A 155 16.67 25.50 1.36
C THR A 155 15.80 24.76 0.35
N SER A 156 15.03 23.76 0.81
CA SER A 156 13.98 23.08 0.05
C SER A 156 12.64 23.79 0.22
#